data_94162a107b99bcaae812c5316dd9d331
#
_entry.id   94162a107b99bcaae812c5316dd9d331
#
_cell.length_a   1.000
_cell.length_b   1.000
_cell.length_c   1.000
_cell.angle_alpha   90.00
_cell.angle_beta   90.00
_cell.angle_gamma   90.00
#
_symmetry.space_group_name_H-M   'P 1'
#
loop_
_entity.id
_entity.type
_entity.pdbx_description
1 polymer ?
#
loop_
_entity_poly.entity_id
_entity_poly.type
_entity_poly.pdbx_seq_one_letter_code
_entity_poly.pdbx_strand_id
1 'polypeptide(L)'
;MNMYKIISLIALILMVFCLNASAGEQKVGLFINEKGAVQGYNLFPPKTTTTFLIDMEGRLVHTWESKYLAEQSVYLLENGLLLRPASLRGAVPNRKGGGKIELLDWDSNFVWSFDYYSEKYIPHHDVEPLPNGNVLVLAYEFKTKEEAIAAGRNPKQLDSSEEVWPEKVVEIQKTGKDSGKVVWEWRIWDHLIQDFDKTKPNYGVVNEHPELIDVNMGRRKADWLHANSVAYNTERDEIIISVRGISEIYVIDHSTTAEEVVTHAGGKSGMGGDILFRWGNPASYKCGDAEDMMLDGQHDAHWVSPGLPGAGNIMLFSNGVKRGYASADEIIPPLDKNGRYIRPAKGKAFGPPKQAWTYTAPEKKDFFSTAVSGVQRLPNGNTLICSGSPGIFFEVTTKGRIVWKYISPVAKGGDIIAMETDPLETNTVFRCTRILPDYAGLKNRDLTPMGTFHEVYPDKIITKVVANKGGKKGGKKGRNKGGKK
;
A
#
# COMPACT_ATOMS: atom_id res chain seq x y z
N MET A 1 -43.57 -57.38 -7.80
CA MET A 1 -43.22 -55.97 -7.58
C MET A 1 -43.67 -55.24 -8.84
N ASN A 2 -44.74 -54.41 -8.74
CA ASN A 2 -45.46 -53.87 -9.89
C ASN A 2 -44.63 -52.91 -10.73
N MET A 3 -44.60 -53.12 -12.03
CA MET A 3 -43.89 -52.32 -13.04
C MET A 3 -44.11 -50.80 -12.89
N TYR A 4 -45.28 -50.36 -12.39
CA TYR A 4 -45.57 -48.96 -12.06
C TYR A 4 -44.75 -48.38 -10.89
N LYS A 5 -44.31 -49.19 -9.92
CA LYS A 5 -43.43 -48.74 -8.83
C LYS A 5 -41.99 -48.55 -9.29
N ILE A 6 -41.54 -49.30 -10.29
CA ILE A 6 -40.20 -49.13 -10.89
C ILE A 6 -40.15 -47.90 -11.76
N ILE A 7 -41.19 -47.62 -12.55
CA ILE A 7 -41.26 -46.40 -13.39
C ILE A 7 -41.33 -45.13 -12.52
N SER A 8 -42.08 -45.15 -11.41
CA SER A 8 -42.13 -44.02 -10.46
C SER A 8 -40.82 -43.79 -9.74
N LEU A 9 -40.04 -44.81 -9.44
CA LEU A 9 -38.73 -44.70 -8.79
C LEU A 9 -37.68 -44.18 -9.74
N ILE A 10 -37.70 -44.58 -11.01
CA ILE A 10 -36.83 -44.10 -12.06
C ILE A 10 -37.13 -42.63 -12.41
N ALA A 11 -38.42 -42.23 -12.45
CA ALA A 11 -38.82 -40.84 -12.67
C ALA A 11 -38.39 -39.92 -11.50
N LEU A 12 -38.43 -40.41 -10.24
CA LEU A 12 -38.03 -39.68 -9.06
C LEU A 12 -36.46 -39.54 -9.01
N ILE A 13 -35.74 -40.56 -9.43
CA ILE A 13 -34.28 -40.53 -9.53
C ILE A 13 -33.80 -39.61 -10.67
N LEU A 14 -34.53 -39.60 -11.81
CA LEU A 14 -34.25 -38.65 -12.90
C LEU A 14 -34.62 -37.20 -12.57
N MET A 15 -35.64 -36.95 -11.71
CA MET A 15 -35.99 -35.61 -11.25
C MET A 15 -35.00 -35.01 -10.24
N VAL A 16 -34.27 -35.85 -9.48
CA VAL A 16 -33.22 -35.42 -8.57
C VAL A 16 -31.90 -35.09 -9.33
N PHE A 17 -31.71 -35.64 -10.54
CA PHE A 17 -30.55 -35.32 -11.37
C PHE A 17 -30.75 -34.12 -12.29
N CYS A 18 -31.94 -33.57 -12.44
CA CYS A 18 -32.20 -32.40 -13.31
C CYS A 18 -32.20 -31.06 -12.56
N LEU A 19 -31.85 -31.00 -11.28
CA LEU A 19 -31.72 -29.76 -10.50
C LEU A 19 -30.28 -29.34 -10.20
N ASN A 20 -29.28 -30.00 -10.78
CA ASN A 20 -27.96 -29.42 -10.92
C ASN A 20 -27.97 -28.51 -12.16
N ALA A 21 -28.68 -27.41 -12.10
CA ALA A 21 -28.29 -26.24 -12.84
C ALA A 21 -26.81 -26.01 -12.46
N SER A 22 -25.89 -26.12 -13.39
CA SER A 22 -24.48 -25.84 -13.19
C SER A 22 -24.39 -24.41 -12.64
N ALA A 23 -24.40 -24.26 -11.32
CA ALA A 23 -24.01 -23.01 -10.73
C ALA A 23 -22.62 -22.71 -11.28
N GLY A 24 -22.44 -21.58 -11.94
CA GLY A 24 -21.16 -21.17 -12.51
C GLY A 24 -20.08 -21.23 -11.43
N GLU A 25 -18.84 -21.44 -11.83
CA GLU A 25 -17.72 -21.48 -10.89
C GLU A 25 -17.61 -20.14 -10.14
N GLN A 26 -17.60 -20.20 -8.80
CA GLN A 26 -17.45 -19.03 -7.95
C GLN A 26 -16.17 -18.25 -8.27
N LYS A 27 -16.27 -16.93 -8.43
CA LYS A 27 -15.15 -16.02 -8.75
C LYS A 27 -14.88 -14.99 -7.65
N VAL A 28 -15.84 -14.67 -6.79
CA VAL A 28 -15.73 -13.72 -5.68
C VAL A 28 -16.34 -14.29 -4.39
N GLY A 29 -16.05 -13.68 -3.24
CA GLY A 29 -16.50 -14.12 -1.93
C GLY A 29 -15.48 -15.01 -1.21
N LEU A 30 -15.95 -15.83 -0.27
CA LEU A 30 -15.13 -16.71 0.54
C LEU A 30 -14.79 -18.02 -0.18
N PHE A 31 -13.52 -18.39 -0.23
CA PHE A 31 -13.01 -19.61 -0.86
C PHE A 31 -12.45 -20.62 0.14
N ILE A 32 -11.75 -20.12 1.17
CA ILE A 32 -11.08 -20.94 2.18
C ILE A 32 -11.30 -20.30 3.55
N ASN A 33 -11.73 -21.10 4.53
CA ASN A 33 -11.78 -20.73 5.95
C ASN A 33 -11.50 -21.99 6.77
N GLU A 34 -10.23 -22.25 7.05
CA GLU A 34 -9.76 -23.48 7.71
C GLU A 34 -9.39 -23.23 9.17
N LYS A 35 -9.40 -24.31 9.95
CA LYS A 35 -8.85 -24.29 11.29
C LYS A 35 -7.37 -23.85 11.25
N GLY A 36 -7.05 -22.81 12.01
CA GLY A 36 -5.70 -22.22 12.04
C GLY A 36 -5.64 -20.82 11.42
N ALA A 37 -6.70 -20.37 10.77
CA ALA A 37 -6.88 -18.96 10.46
C ALA A 37 -7.12 -18.15 11.75
N VAL A 38 -6.49 -16.97 11.87
CA VAL A 38 -6.70 -16.07 13.02
C VAL A 38 -8.08 -15.46 12.93
N GLN A 39 -8.87 -15.64 13.98
CA GLN A 39 -10.22 -15.07 14.03
C GLN A 39 -10.16 -13.54 14.14
N GLY A 40 -11.13 -12.87 13.54
CA GLY A 40 -11.22 -11.41 13.54
C GLY A 40 -12.10 -10.88 12.44
N TYR A 41 -11.91 -9.59 12.16
CA TYR A 41 -12.66 -8.86 11.14
C TYR A 41 -11.67 -8.28 10.13
N ASN A 42 -12.07 -8.19 8.87
CA ASN A 42 -11.21 -7.66 7.82
C ASN A 42 -11.72 -6.27 7.40
N LEU A 43 -10.90 -5.27 7.64
CA LEU A 43 -11.15 -3.87 7.29
C LEU A 43 -10.50 -3.57 5.93
N PHE A 44 -11.25 -3.02 4.98
CA PHE A 44 -10.69 -2.65 3.68
C PHE A 44 -11.47 -1.53 2.99
N PRO A 45 -10.77 -0.61 2.30
CA PRO A 45 -11.33 0.46 1.50
C PRO A 45 -11.23 0.12 0.01
N PRO A 46 -12.27 -0.35 -0.67
CA PRO A 46 -12.28 -0.34 -2.13
C PRO A 46 -12.29 1.10 -2.64
N LYS A 47 -12.12 1.29 -3.95
CA LYS A 47 -12.19 2.65 -4.55
C LYS A 47 -13.63 3.17 -4.63
N THR A 48 -14.25 3.33 -3.46
CA THR A 48 -15.63 3.80 -3.25
C THR A 48 -15.66 4.87 -2.16
N THR A 49 -16.83 5.40 -1.86
CA THR A 49 -17.05 6.26 -0.69
C THR A 49 -17.16 5.47 0.60
N THR A 50 -17.37 4.14 0.52
CA THR A 50 -17.62 3.24 1.63
C THR A 50 -16.35 2.47 2.02
N THR A 51 -16.09 2.35 3.31
CA THR A 51 -15.11 1.43 3.91
C THR A 51 -15.89 0.28 4.55
N PHE A 52 -15.40 -0.95 4.39
CA PHE A 52 -16.10 -2.15 4.82
C PHE A 52 -15.34 -2.91 5.92
N LEU A 53 -16.10 -3.48 6.85
CA LEU A 53 -15.67 -4.45 7.84
C LEU A 53 -16.43 -5.75 7.62
N ILE A 54 -15.74 -6.85 7.36
CA ILE A 54 -16.33 -8.18 7.19
C ILE A 54 -15.77 -9.16 8.22
N ASP A 55 -16.56 -10.19 8.54
CA ASP A 55 -16.12 -11.31 9.39
C ASP A 55 -15.32 -12.36 8.59
N MET A 56 -14.97 -13.47 9.25
CA MET A 56 -14.18 -14.54 8.64
C MET A 56 -14.99 -15.36 7.62
N GLU A 57 -16.30 -15.32 7.67
CA GLU A 57 -17.22 -15.91 6.71
C GLU A 57 -17.49 -15.02 5.50
N GLY A 58 -16.87 -13.82 5.46
CA GLY A 58 -17.04 -12.84 4.39
C GLY A 58 -18.36 -12.08 4.45
N ARG A 59 -19.06 -12.14 5.60
CA ARG A 59 -20.30 -11.41 5.84
C ARG A 59 -20.00 -10.00 6.29
N LEU A 60 -20.78 -9.05 5.80
CA LEU A 60 -20.69 -7.64 6.17
C LEU A 60 -21.07 -7.47 7.65
N VAL A 61 -20.23 -6.79 8.41
CA VAL A 61 -20.44 -6.49 9.84
C VAL A 61 -20.68 -5.00 10.04
N HIS A 62 -19.94 -4.16 9.33
CA HIS A 62 -20.09 -2.72 9.45
C HIS A 62 -19.61 -1.99 8.20
N THR A 63 -20.10 -0.74 8.01
CA THR A 63 -19.68 0.17 6.95
C THR A 63 -19.50 1.58 7.47
N TRP A 64 -18.50 2.27 6.94
CA TRP A 64 -18.36 3.72 7.11
C TRP A 64 -18.59 4.39 5.76
N GLU A 65 -19.52 5.34 5.73
CA GLU A 65 -19.84 6.11 4.54
C GLU A 65 -19.21 7.50 4.61
N SER A 66 -18.60 7.94 3.52
CA SER A 66 -18.12 9.29 3.36
C SER A 66 -18.69 9.95 2.12
N LYS A 67 -18.61 11.26 2.05
CA LYS A 67 -18.94 12.03 0.83
C LYS A 67 -17.83 11.93 -0.23
N TYR A 68 -16.64 11.45 0.16
CA TYR A 68 -15.45 11.42 -0.67
C TYR A 68 -14.99 10.00 -0.91
N LEU A 69 -14.43 9.75 -2.10
CA LEU A 69 -13.77 8.48 -2.38
C LEU A 69 -12.59 8.27 -1.41
N ALA A 70 -12.38 7.05 -0.97
CA ALA A 70 -11.15 6.70 -0.26
C ALA A 70 -9.95 6.99 -1.18
N GLU A 71 -8.93 7.69 -0.64
CA GLU A 71 -7.71 7.89 -1.41
C GLU A 71 -6.94 6.57 -1.51
N GLN A 72 -6.62 5.91 -0.41
CA GLN A 72 -6.03 4.56 -0.42
C GLN A 72 -6.19 3.85 0.94
N SER A 73 -5.43 4.23 1.98
CA SER A 73 -5.40 3.54 3.27
C SER A 73 -6.58 3.87 4.18
N VAL A 74 -6.80 3.03 5.20
CA VAL A 74 -7.73 3.30 6.32
C VAL A 74 -7.22 2.64 7.59
N TYR A 75 -7.54 3.24 8.74
CA TYR A 75 -7.14 2.75 10.06
C TYR A 75 -8.32 2.86 11.02
N LEU A 76 -8.73 1.73 11.61
CA LEU A 76 -9.60 1.76 12.78
C LEU A 76 -8.73 2.02 14.01
N LEU A 77 -8.98 3.11 14.72
CA LEU A 77 -8.23 3.52 15.89
C LEU A 77 -8.75 2.84 17.16
N GLU A 78 -7.94 2.75 18.20
CA GLU A 78 -8.31 2.15 19.49
C GLU A 78 -9.52 2.83 20.16
N ASN A 79 -9.76 4.11 19.89
CA ASN A 79 -10.93 4.85 20.35
C ASN A 79 -12.20 4.61 19.50
N GLY A 80 -12.12 3.73 18.49
CA GLY A 80 -13.23 3.37 17.60
C GLY A 80 -13.51 4.35 16.47
N LEU A 81 -12.65 5.35 16.26
CA LEU A 81 -12.74 6.22 15.09
C LEU A 81 -12.06 5.59 13.89
N LEU A 82 -12.56 5.85 12.69
CA LEU A 82 -11.93 5.48 11.42
C LEU A 82 -11.15 6.67 10.89
N LEU A 83 -9.81 6.55 10.80
CA LEU A 83 -8.94 7.50 10.10
C LEU A 83 -8.82 7.08 8.64
N ARG A 84 -9.04 8.01 7.71
CA ARG A 84 -8.86 7.75 6.27
C ARG A 84 -8.44 9.00 5.50
N PRO A 85 -7.51 8.90 4.55
CA PRO A 85 -7.34 9.91 3.52
C PRO A 85 -8.48 9.81 2.50
N ALA A 86 -8.88 10.97 1.97
CA ALA A 86 -10.00 11.09 1.05
C ALA A 86 -9.65 11.96 -0.16
N SER A 87 -10.23 11.62 -1.32
CA SER A 87 -9.92 12.29 -2.57
C SER A 87 -10.84 13.48 -2.83
N LEU A 88 -10.27 14.66 -2.81
CA LEU A 88 -10.86 15.89 -3.34
C LEU A 88 -10.52 16.01 -4.83
N ARG A 89 -11.30 15.34 -5.67
CA ARG A 89 -11.06 15.33 -7.13
C ARG A 89 -10.91 16.75 -7.68
N GLY A 90 -9.76 17.01 -8.32
CA GLY A 90 -9.49 18.32 -8.92
C GLY A 90 -9.08 19.42 -7.93
N ALA A 91 -8.78 19.08 -6.65
CA ALA A 91 -8.28 20.03 -5.65
C ALA A 91 -7.08 20.83 -6.17
N VAL A 92 -6.16 20.14 -6.85
CA VAL A 92 -5.05 20.77 -7.57
C VAL A 92 -5.15 20.38 -9.05
N PRO A 93 -5.32 21.33 -9.96
CA PRO A 93 -5.44 21.03 -11.39
C PRO A 93 -4.25 20.23 -11.93
N ASN A 94 -4.52 19.21 -12.74
CA ASN A 94 -3.54 18.32 -13.36
C ASN A 94 -2.66 17.52 -12.37
N ARG A 95 -3.02 17.47 -11.08
CA ARG A 95 -2.33 16.69 -10.05
C ARG A 95 -3.18 15.48 -9.62
N LYS A 96 -2.50 14.42 -9.18
CA LYS A 96 -3.11 13.23 -8.58
C LYS A 96 -2.80 13.23 -7.08
N GLY A 97 -3.82 12.94 -6.28
CA GLY A 97 -3.70 12.85 -4.84
C GLY A 97 -5.05 12.97 -4.14
N GLY A 98 -5.04 12.82 -2.82
CA GLY A 98 -6.24 12.87 -1.99
C GLY A 98 -6.72 14.28 -1.73
N GLY A 99 -5.96 15.04 -0.99
CA GLY A 99 -6.27 16.43 -0.59
C GLY A 99 -6.95 16.58 0.77
N LYS A 100 -7.56 15.51 1.32
CA LYS A 100 -8.28 15.56 2.60
C LYS A 100 -7.89 14.39 3.50
N ILE A 101 -7.89 14.62 4.81
CA ILE A 101 -7.82 13.59 5.85
C ILE A 101 -9.10 13.68 6.67
N GLU A 102 -9.70 12.55 7.04
CA GLU A 102 -10.96 12.46 7.77
C GLU A 102 -10.84 11.52 8.96
N LEU A 103 -11.52 11.87 10.07
CA LEU A 103 -11.89 10.96 11.15
C LEU A 103 -13.41 10.82 11.19
N LEU A 104 -13.89 9.60 11.06
CA LEU A 104 -15.30 9.25 11.17
C LEU A 104 -15.56 8.49 12.48
N ASP A 105 -16.70 8.73 13.12
CA ASP A 105 -17.15 7.86 14.19
C ASP A 105 -17.81 6.56 13.62
N TRP A 106 -18.30 5.70 14.53
CA TRP A 106 -18.95 4.45 14.12
C TRP A 106 -20.20 4.67 13.26
N ASP A 107 -20.91 5.76 13.48
CA ASP A 107 -22.14 6.11 12.73
C ASP A 107 -21.83 6.96 11.47
N SER A 108 -20.56 7.00 11.05
CA SER A 108 -20.09 7.74 9.87
C SER A 108 -20.18 9.27 9.98
N ASN A 109 -20.32 9.83 11.19
CA ASN A 109 -20.29 11.27 11.38
C ASN A 109 -18.86 11.77 11.35
N PHE A 110 -18.64 12.95 10.74
CA PHE A 110 -17.33 13.61 10.75
C PHE A 110 -16.99 14.13 12.15
N VAL A 111 -15.96 13.54 12.77
CA VAL A 111 -15.38 13.98 14.03
C VAL A 111 -14.32 15.05 13.79
N TRP A 112 -13.50 14.85 12.76
CA TRP A 112 -12.48 15.78 12.33
C TRP A 112 -12.22 15.61 10.84
N SER A 113 -11.91 16.74 10.16
CA SER A 113 -11.38 16.69 8.81
C SER A 113 -10.40 17.84 8.57
N PHE A 114 -9.47 17.62 7.66
CA PHE A 114 -8.49 18.63 7.30
C PHE A 114 -8.15 18.57 5.82
N ASP A 115 -8.26 19.69 5.12
CA ASP A 115 -7.85 19.84 3.74
C ASP A 115 -6.38 20.24 3.70
N TYR A 116 -5.52 19.32 3.22
CA TYR A 116 -4.09 19.53 3.13
C TYR A 116 -3.64 19.48 1.68
N TYR A 117 -3.75 20.59 0.97
CA TYR A 117 -3.25 20.73 -0.40
C TYR A 117 -3.03 22.21 -0.75
N SER A 118 -2.19 22.42 -1.76
CA SER A 118 -1.98 23.72 -2.39
C SER A 118 -1.45 23.53 -3.81
N GLU A 119 -1.18 24.60 -4.52
CA GLU A 119 -0.47 24.53 -5.81
C GLU A 119 0.95 23.93 -5.70
N LYS A 120 1.51 23.83 -4.48
CA LYS A 120 2.87 23.34 -4.20
C LYS A 120 2.94 21.93 -3.66
N TYR A 121 1.83 21.36 -3.16
CA TYR A 121 1.81 20.02 -2.56
C TYR A 121 0.40 19.42 -2.54
N ILE A 122 0.34 18.07 -2.47
CA ILE A 122 -0.89 17.31 -2.28
C ILE A 122 -0.59 15.96 -1.60
N PRO A 123 -1.37 15.52 -0.58
CA PRO A 123 -1.21 14.21 0.03
C PRO A 123 -1.62 13.10 -0.94
N HIS A 124 -1.00 11.96 -0.79
CA HIS A 124 -1.29 10.78 -1.58
C HIS A 124 -1.04 9.49 -0.82
N HIS A 125 -1.68 8.42 -1.24
CA HIS A 125 -1.54 7.03 -0.80
C HIS A 125 -1.80 6.77 0.69
N ASP A 126 -1.00 7.29 1.63
CA ASP A 126 -1.00 6.79 2.99
C ASP A 126 -0.93 7.90 4.05
N VAL A 127 -1.52 7.59 5.18
CA VAL A 127 -1.42 8.33 6.44
C VAL A 127 -1.09 7.34 7.55
N GLU A 128 -0.51 7.83 8.67
CA GLU A 128 -0.23 6.98 9.82
C GLU A 128 -0.66 7.69 11.11
N PRO A 129 -1.52 7.07 11.93
CA PRO A 129 -1.91 7.65 13.21
C PRO A 129 -0.76 7.58 14.22
N LEU A 130 -0.49 8.68 14.92
CA LEU A 130 0.51 8.74 15.97
C LEU A 130 -0.11 8.58 17.38
N PRO A 131 0.64 8.04 18.37
CA PRO A 131 0.17 7.87 19.74
C PRO A 131 -0.25 9.19 20.43
N ASN A 132 0.35 10.33 20.04
CA ASN A 132 0.00 11.66 20.53
C ASN A 132 -1.32 12.20 19.95
N GLY A 133 -1.96 11.43 19.06
CA GLY A 133 -3.21 11.79 18.38
C GLY A 133 -3.04 12.63 17.12
N ASN A 134 -1.82 12.96 16.73
CA ASN A 134 -1.50 13.58 15.46
C ASN A 134 -1.53 12.54 14.32
N VAL A 135 -1.35 12.99 13.09
CA VAL A 135 -1.37 12.12 11.90
C VAL A 135 -0.15 12.42 11.05
N LEU A 136 0.65 11.41 10.73
CA LEU A 136 1.63 11.53 9.63
C LEU A 136 0.92 11.42 8.30
N VAL A 137 1.35 12.21 7.34
CA VAL A 137 0.76 12.27 6.00
C VAL A 137 1.86 12.25 4.97
N LEU A 138 1.79 11.30 4.05
CA LEU A 138 2.66 11.25 2.88
C LEU A 138 2.12 12.19 1.80
N ALA A 139 2.97 13.07 1.25
CA ALA A 139 2.56 14.05 0.27
C ALA A 139 3.63 14.27 -0.82
N TYR A 140 3.18 14.61 -2.02
CA TYR A 140 4.04 15.20 -3.05
C TYR A 140 4.32 16.66 -2.73
N GLU A 141 5.54 17.09 -2.99
CA GLU A 141 5.94 18.48 -3.17
C GLU A 141 6.20 18.72 -4.66
N PHE A 142 5.78 19.87 -5.23
CA PHE A 142 5.97 20.15 -6.65
C PHE A 142 7.16 21.10 -6.84
N LYS A 143 8.15 20.67 -7.61
CA LYS A 143 9.34 21.44 -7.98
C LYS A 143 9.33 21.71 -9.47
N THR A 144 9.70 22.94 -9.85
CA THR A 144 9.84 23.29 -11.25
C THR A 144 11.10 22.66 -11.86
N LYS A 145 11.20 22.68 -13.18
CA LYS A 145 12.40 22.28 -13.93
C LYS A 145 13.65 23.05 -13.47
N GLU A 146 13.49 24.37 -13.27
CA GLU A 146 14.56 25.26 -12.87
C GLU A 146 15.08 24.89 -11.46
N GLU A 147 14.17 24.65 -10.51
CA GLU A 147 14.52 24.19 -9.16
C GLU A 147 15.24 22.84 -9.21
N ALA A 148 14.76 21.91 -10.03
CA ALA A 148 15.38 20.58 -10.18
C ALA A 148 16.80 20.69 -10.76
N ILE A 149 17.01 21.48 -11.80
CA ILE A 149 18.32 21.72 -12.40
C ILE A 149 19.24 22.46 -11.40
N ALA A 150 18.70 23.41 -10.66
CA ALA A 150 19.47 24.14 -9.63
C ALA A 150 19.95 23.18 -8.53
N ALA A 151 19.17 22.16 -8.17
CA ALA A 151 19.54 21.09 -7.23
C ALA A 151 20.47 20.03 -7.84
N GLY A 152 20.92 20.17 -9.09
CA GLY A 152 21.86 19.26 -9.75
C GLY A 152 21.21 18.10 -10.51
N ARG A 153 19.88 18.14 -10.76
CA ARG A 153 19.24 17.15 -11.62
C ARG A 153 19.68 17.33 -13.06
N ASN A 154 20.08 16.24 -13.69
CA ASN A 154 20.43 16.22 -15.11
C ASN A 154 19.17 16.55 -15.94
N PRO A 155 19.20 17.57 -16.82
CA PRO A 155 18.06 17.90 -17.66
C PRO A 155 17.53 16.74 -18.50
N LYS A 156 18.38 15.78 -18.86
CA LYS A 156 17.99 14.54 -19.59
C LYS A 156 17.15 13.59 -18.74
N GLN A 157 17.05 13.78 -17.43
CA GLN A 157 16.21 13.00 -16.52
C GLN A 157 14.81 13.62 -16.32
N LEU A 158 14.52 14.76 -16.95
CA LEU A 158 13.20 15.38 -16.96
C LEU A 158 12.39 14.87 -18.18
N ASP A 159 11.08 14.77 -18.02
CA ASP A 159 10.15 14.52 -19.12
C ASP A 159 9.52 15.83 -19.64
N SER A 160 8.53 15.70 -20.51
CA SER A 160 7.81 16.85 -21.10
C SER A 160 6.95 17.63 -20.11
N SER A 161 6.76 17.15 -18.87
CA SER A 161 6.03 17.90 -17.83
C SER A 161 6.85 19.04 -17.27
N GLU A 162 8.18 18.95 -17.42
CA GLU A 162 9.14 19.96 -16.91
C GLU A 162 9.03 20.19 -15.39
N GLU A 163 8.67 19.13 -14.64
CA GLU A 163 8.48 19.14 -13.20
C GLU A 163 9.09 17.91 -12.54
N VAL A 164 9.31 17.99 -11.25
CA VAL A 164 9.63 16.86 -10.39
C VAL A 164 8.77 16.93 -9.13
N TRP A 165 8.20 15.80 -8.73
CA TRP A 165 7.37 15.66 -7.53
C TRP A 165 8.10 14.79 -6.50
N PRO A 166 9.04 15.36 -5.72
CA PRO A 166 9.60 14.67 -4.57
C PRO A 166 8.52 14.51 -3.50
N GLU A 167 8.71 13.51 -2.66
CA GLU A 167 7.85 13.26 -1.52
C GLU A 167 8.32 14.02 -0.28
N LYS A 168 7.36 14.24 0.60
CA LYS A 168 7.55 14.69 1.98
C LYS A 168 6.62 13.94 2.93
N VAL A 169 7.01 13.87 4.18
CA VAL A 169 6.17 13.41 5.28
C VAL A 169 5.93 14.58 6.22
N VAL A 170 4.67 14.82 6.57
CA VAL A 170 4.30 15.86 7.52
C VAL A 170 3.55 15.28 8.70
N GLU A 171 3.79 15.80 9.90
CA GLU A 171 2.97 15.54 11.07
C GLU A 171 1.95 16.66 11.22
N ILE A 172 0.66 16.29 11.23
CA ILE A 172 -0.45 17.21 11.38
C ILE A 172 -1.06 17.06 12.78
N GLN A 173 -1.03 18.14 13.55
CA GLN A 173 -1.74 18.28 14.80
C GLN A 173 -3.15 18.80 14.52
N LYS A 174 -4.16 18.13 15.11
CA LYS A 174 -5.55 18.60 15.06
C LYS A 174 -5.72 19.83 15.97
N THR A 175 -6.27 20.92 15.43
CA THR A 175 -6.46 22.20 16.17
C THR A 175 -7.90 22.61 16.33
N GLY A 176 -8.84 21.89 15.70
CA GLY A 176 -10.29 22.08 15.75
C GLY A 176 -10.99 21.07 14.90
N LYS A 177 -12.32 21.15 14.75
CA LYS A 177 -13.11 20.16 14.01
C LYS A 177 -12.72 20.05 12.53
N ASP A 178 -12.40 21.19 11.91
CA ASP A 178 -12.07 21.27 10.48
C ASP A 178 -10.73 21.96 10.24
N SER A 179 -9.79 21.84 11.20
CA SER A 179 -8.50 22.51 11.15
C SER A 179 -7.37 21.66 11.67
N GLY A 180 -6.17 21.92 11.15
CA GLY A 180 -4.93 21.28 11.54
C GLY A 180 -3.74 22.20 11.34
N LYS A 181 -2.63 21.86 11.98
CA LYS A 181 -1.35 22.56 11.88
C LYS A 181 -0.25 21.55 11.60
N VAL A 182 0.59 21.79 10.61
CA VAL A 182 1.84 21.05 10.42
C VAL A 182 2.79 21.44 11.55
N VAL A 183 3.24 20.44 12.32
CA VAL A 183 4.13 20.62 13.49
C VAL A 183 5.53 20.06 13.24
N TRP A 184 5.69 19.17 12.26
CA TRP A 184 6.94 18.60 11.82
C TRP A 184 6.84 18.25 10.33
N GLU A 185 7.96 18.36 9.57
CA GLU A 185 8.00 18.09 8.14
C GLU A 185 9.37 17.61 7.71
N TRP A 186 9.45 16.41 7.14
CA TRP A 186 10.62 15.87 6.45
C TRP A 186 10.42 15.91 4.94
N ARG A 187 11.44 16.32 4.19
CA ARG A 187 11.40 16.40 2.74
C ARG A 187 12.58 15.67 2.12
N ILE A 188 12.31 14.84 1.11
CA ILE A 188 13.36 14.29 0.27
C ILE A 188 14.29 15.39 -0.26
N TRP A 189 13.73 16.57 -0.53
CA TRP A 189 14.44 17.69 -1.14
C TRP A 189 15.57 18.28 -0.28
N ASP A 190 15.54 18.10 0.99
CA ASP A 190 16.54 18.62 1.92
C ASP A 190 17.75 17.67 2.07
N HIS A 191 17.66 16.42 1.56
CA HIS A 191 18.66 15.36 1.74
C HIS A 191 19.19 14.83 0.40
N LEU A 192 19.46 15.73 -0.55
CA LEU A 192 19.90 15.37 -1.89
C LEU A 192 21.43 15.28 -1.99
N ILE A 193 21.89 14.41 -2.90
CA ILE A 193 23.27 14.36 -3.40
C ILE A 193 23.27 14.18 -4.92
N GLN A 194 24.36 14.58 -5.58
CA GLN A 194 24.57 14.34 -7.01
C GLN A 194 26.05 14.38 -7.37
N ASP A 195 26.45 13.68 -8.40
CA ASP A 195 27.82 13.68 -8.97
C ASP A 195 27.83 14.09 -10.45
N PHE A 196 26.73 14.70 -10.92
CA PHE A 196 26.55 15.11 -12.31
C PHE A 196 27.19 16.47 -12.63
N ASP A 197 26.97 17.47 -11.77
CA ASP A 197 27.43 18.85 -12.00
C ASP A 197 28.09 19.42 -10.74
N LYS A 198 29.41 19.50 -10.78
CA LYS A 198 30.25 20.01 -9.67
C LYS A 198 30.06 21.50 -9.35
N THR A 199 29.36 22.25 -10.23
CA THR A 199 29.06 23.66 -9.99
C THR A 199 27.77 23.88 -9.21
N LYS A 200 26.99 22.81 -8.98
CA LYS A 200 25.72 22.86 -8.26
C LYS A 200 25.90 22.43 -6.81
N PRO A 201 24.98 22.87 -5.90
CA PRO A 201 24.95 22.38 -4.54
C PRO A 201 24.77 20.85 -4.51
N ASN A 202 24.99 20.25 -3.36
CA ASN A 202 24.88 18.80 -3.12
C ASN A 202 25.81 17.94 -3.99
N TYR A 203 26.86 18.55 -4.59
CA TYR A 203 27.85 17.77 -5.33
C TYR A 203 28.70 16.94 -4.38
N GLY A 204 28.75 15.62 -4.63
CA GLY A 204 29.51 14.68 -3.84
C GLY A 204 29.63 13.31 -4.52
N VAL A 205 30.36 12.41 -3.89
CA VAL A 205 30.53 11.03 -4.38
C VAL A 205 29.36 10.19 -3.83
N VAL A 206 28.36 9.90 -4.66
CA VAL A 206 27.08 9.30 -4.25
C VAL A 206 27.25 8.02 -3.42
N ASN A 207 28.14 7.10 -3.80
CA ASN A 207 28.35 5.85 -3.06
C ASN A 207 29.10 6.00 -1.73
N GLU A 208 29.55 7.19 -1.39
CA GLU A 208 30.16 7.50 -0.09
C GLU A 208 29.14 8.06 0.91
N HIS A 209 27.96 8.45 0.41
CA HIS A 209 26.87 9.07 1.16
C HIS A 209 25.57 8.31 1.00
N PRO A 210 25.48 7.04 1.48
CA PRO A 210 24.28 6.24 1.36
C PRO A 210 23.12 6.77 2.23
N GLU A 211 23.35 7.76 3.10
CA GLU A 211 22.35 8.50 3.87
C GLU A 211 21.60 9.55 3.03
N LEU A 212 22.09 9.88 1.83
CA LEU A 212 21.53 10.90 0.97
C LEU A 212 20.86 10.28 -0.27
N ILE A 213 20.07 11.09 -0.97
CA ILE A 213 19.26 10.66 -2.11
C ILE A 213 19.82 11.26 -3.39
N ASP A 214 20.29 10.39 -4.32
CA ASP A 214 20.78 10.85 -5.62
C ASP A 214 19.64 11.46 -6.44
N VAL A 215 19.69 12.77 -6.66
CA VAL A 215 18.68 13.49 -7.42
C VAL A 215 18.57 13.02 -8.88
N ASN A 216 19.57 12.31 -9.38
CA ASN A 216 19.59 11.77 -10.74
C ASN A 216 19.09 10.33 -10.86
N MET A 217 18.77 9.67 -9.75
CA MET A 217 18.12 8.36 -9.75
C MET A 217 16.61 8.48 -9.92
N GLY A 218 15.94 7.34 -10.17
CA GLY A 218 14.50 7.24 -10.26
C GLY A 218 13.93 7.41 -11.66
N ARG A 219 12.64 7.72 -11.73
CA ARG A 219 11.91 7.79 -12.98
C ARG A 219 12.16 9.10 -13.72
N ARG A 220 12.16 9.03 -15.05
CA ARG A 220 12.10 10.21 -15.92
C ARG A 220 10.66 10.69 -16.10
N LYS A 221 10.00 11.06 -14.99
CA LYS A 221 8.62 11.55 -14.93
C LYS A 221 8.52 12.54 -13.80
N ALA A 222 7.50 13.40 -13.85
CA ALA A 222 7.19 14.29 -12.73
C ALA A 222 7.04 13.51 -11.42
N ASP A 223 6.23 12.45 -11.42
CA ASP A 223 6.08 11.46 -10.33
C ASP A 223 7.37 10.63 -10.21
N TRP A 224 8.36 11.22 -9.58
CA TRP A 224 9.76 10.80 -9.63
C TRP A 224 10.04 9.52 -8.85
N LEU A 225 9.84 9.54 -7.53
CA LEU A 225 10.17 8.42 -6.65
C LEU A 225 8.94 7.58 -6.28
N HIS A 226 7.76 8.18 -6.28
CA HIS A 226 6.48 7.51 -6.04
C HIS A 226 6.46 6.69 -4.75
N ALA A 227 6.69 7.34 -3.62
CA ALA A 227 6.48 6.71 -2.32
C ALA A 227 5.00 6.35 -2.14
N ASN A 228 4.69 5.28 -1.42
CA ASN A 228 3.33 4.74 -1.37
C ASN A 228 2.89 4.16 -0.02
N SER A 229 3.76 4.17 0.98
CA SER A 229 3.38 3.92 2.37
C SER A 229 4.29 4.67 3.32
N VAL A 230 3.74 5.02 4.48
CA VAL A 230 4.43 5.57 5.64
C VAL A 230 3.97 4.79 6.86
N ALA A 231 4.88 4.43 7.76
CA ALA A 231 4.56 3.80 9.03
C ALA A 231 5.49 4.33 10.13
N TYR A 232 5.05 4.23 11.38
CA TYR A 232 5.74 4.78 12.54
C TYR A 232 6.12 3.70 13.56
N ASN A 233 7.33 3.79 14.07
CA ASN A 233 7.82 2.96 15.16
C ASN A 233 7.83 3.76 16.45
N THR A 234 6.88 3.48 17.34
CA THR A 234 6.73 4.18 18.63
C THR A 234 7.91 3.98 19.58
N GLU A 235 8.53 2.78 19.58
CA GLU A 235 9.63 2.48 20.50
C GLU A 235 10.91 3.23 20.12
N ARG A 236 11.12 3.42 18.81
CA ARG A 236 12.33 4.01 18.25
C ARG A 236 12.16 5.48 17.88
N ASP A 237 10.91 5.93 17.75
CA ASP A 237 10.54 7.25 17.23
C ASP A 237 11.10 7.46 15.82
N GLU A 238 10.85 6.48 14.95
CA GLU A 238 11.34 6.43 13.58
C GLU A 238 10.18 6.26 12.59
N ILE A 239 10.35 6.77 11.38
CA ILE A 239 9.40 6.63 10.28
C ILE A 239 10.04 5.74 9.21
N ILE A 240 9.27 4.80 8.66
CA ILE A 240 9.62 4.05 7.46
C ILE A 240 8.76 4.49 6.27
N ILE A 241 9.39 4.63 5.10
CA ILE A 241 8.73 5.03 3.85
C ILE A 241 9.04 3.98 2.78
N SER A 242 8.02 3.55 2.05
CA SER A 242 8.18 2.68 0.87
C SER A 242 8.30 3.54 -0.39
N VAL A 243 9.47 3.57 -1.01
CA VAL A 243 9.82 4.37 -2.19
C VAL A 243 9.76 3.49 -3.44
N ARG A 244 8.54 3.28 -3.95
CA ARG A 244 8.22 2.34 -5.03
C ARG A 244 8.97 2.62 -6.33
N GLY A 245 9.16 3.90 -6.67
CA GLY A 245 9.71 4.29 -7.96
C GLY A 245 11.13 3.83 -8.22
N ILE A 246 11.88 3.58 -7.15
CA ILE A 246 13.26 3.08 -7.17
C ILE A 246 13.42 1.75 -6.46
N SER A 247 12.32 1.15 -5.98
CA SER A 247 12.32 -0.16 -5.29
C SER A 247 13.16 -0.16 -4.01
N GLU A 248 12.96 0.84 -3.15
CA GLU A 248 13.63 0.97 -1.85
C GLU A 248 12.67 1.29 -0.72
N ILE A 249 13.10 1.02 0.49
CA ILE A 249 12.53 1.55 1.73
C ILE A 249 13.54 2.46 2.40
N TYR A 250 13.07 3.52 3.07
CA TYR A 250 13.89 4.44 3.86
C TYR A 250 13.38 4.50 5.29
N VAL A 251 14.31 4.50 6.26
CA VAL A 251 14.02 4.80 7.66
C VAL A 251 14.68 6.13 8.01
N ILE A 252 13.91 7.01 8.66
CA ILE A 252 14.31 8.36 9.07
C ILE A 252 14.01 8.60 10.55
N ASP A 253 14.74 9.52 11.18
CA ASP A 253 14.58 9.90 12.58
C ASP A 253 13.44 10.91 12.75
N HIS A 254 12.37 10.53 13.42
CA HIS A 254 11.25 11.43 13.73
C HIS A 254 11.49 12.26 14.99
N SER A 255 12.47 11.89 15.83
CA SER A 255 12.79 12.61 17.07
C SER A 255 13.46 13.96 16.88
N THR A 256 13.70 14.36 15.63
CA THR A 256 14.28 15.64 15.24
C THR A 256 13.33 16.80 15.48
N THR A 257 13.86 17.99 15.83
CA THR A 257 13.11 19.24 15.76
C THR A 257 12.89 19.67 14.30
N ALA A 258 12.04 20.67 14.09
CA ALA A 258 11.82 21.24 12.75
C ALA A 258 13.08 21.86 12.14
N GLU A 259 14.01 22.34 12.96
CA GLU A 259 15.31 22.87 12.54
C GLU A 259 16.31 21.78 12.25
N GLU A 260 16.30 20.67 13.02
CA GLU A 260 17.24 19.56 12.84
C GLU A 260 16.89 18.69 11.64
N VAL A 261 15.61 18.47 11.38
CA VAL A 261 15.12 17.57 10.30
C VAL A 261 15.59 17.99 8.90
N VAL A 262 15.87 19.27 8.67
CA VAL A 262 16.35 19.81 7.38
C VAL A 262 17.89 19.79 7.29
N THR A 263 18.58 19.24 8.28
CA THR A 263 20.03 19.20 8.38
C THR A 263 20.55 17.74 8.44
N HIS A 264 21.88 17.61 8.47
CA HIS A 264 22.60 16.34 8.59
C HIS A 264 23.03 16.02 10.03
N ALA A 265 22.46 16.71 11.03
CA ALA A 265 22.80 16.53 12.44
C ALA A 265 21.58 16.80 13.33
N GLY A 266 21.48 16.12 14.48
CA GLY A 266 20.37 16.25 15.43
C GLY A 266 19.53 14.99 15.54
N GLY A 267 18.47 15.06 16.34
CA GLY A 267 17.65 13.92 16.71
C GLY A 267 18.40 12.91 17.59
N LYS A 268 17.72 11.81 17.95
CA LYS A 268 18.33 10.70 18.72
C LYS A 268 19.42 9.96 17.95
N SER A 269 19.34 9.96 16.64
CA SER A 269 20.34 9.34 15.75
C SER A 269 21.63 10.16 15.66
N GLY A 270 21.55 11.48 15.83
CA GLY A 270 22.62 12.43 15.57
C GLY A 270 22.78 12.77 14.08
N MET A 271 21.84 12.32 13.20
CA MET A 271 21.95 12.43 11.74
C MET A 271 20.94 13.42 11.14
N GLY A 272 20.19 14.15 11.98
CA GLY A 272 19.13 15.02 11.49
C GLY A 272 18.09 14.25 10.69
N GLY A 273 17.69 14.76 9.54
CA GLY A 273 16.73 14.09 8.66
C GLY A 273 17.33 13.13 7.63
N ASP A 274 18.62 12.81 7.71
CA ASP A 274 19.25 11.86 6.79
C ASP A 274 18.71 10.45 6.97
N ILE A 275 18.83 9.62 5.93
CA ILE A 275 18.40 8.23 5.94
C ILE A 275 19.26 7.42 6.91
N LEU A 276 18.61 6.83 7.94
CA LEU A 276 19.25 5.97 8.93
C LEU A 276 19.52 4.57 8.36
N PHE A 277 18.57 4.06 7.58
CA PHE A 277 18.59 2.75 6.98
C PHE A 277 17.84 2.78 5.65
N ARG A 278 18.39 2.11 4.66
CA ARG A 278 17.71 1.88 3.37
C ARG A 278 17.95 0.46 2.89
N TRP A 279 16.99 -0.09 2.15
CA TRP A 279 17.08 -1.44 1.64
C TRP A 279 16.24 -1.65 0.39
N GLY A 280 16.71 -2.50 -0.51
CA GLY A 280 15.96 -2.96 -1.67
C GLY A 280 16.65 -2.77 -3.01
N ASN A 281 17.33 -1.64 -3.24
CA ASN A 281 17.98 -1.35 -4.53
C ASN A 281 19.29 -0.58 -4.35
N PRO A 282 20.41 -1.26 -4.13
CA PRO A 282 21.69 -0.60 -3.93
C PRO A 282 22.20 0.19 -5.14
N ALA A 283 21.70 -0.08 -6.34
CA ALA A 283 22.05 0.72 -7.53
C ALA A 283 21.55 2.17 -7.43
N SER A 284 20.52 2.46 -6.60
CA SER A 284 19.98 3.81 -6.41
C SER A 284 20.94 4.78 -5.75
N TYR A 285 21.94 4.27 -5.02
CA TYR A 285 23.03 5.04 -4.39
C TYR A 285 24.41 4.51 -4.81
N LYS A 286 24.49 3.86 -5.97
CA LYS A 286 25.73 3.41 -6.63
C LYS A 286 26.60 2.45 -5.80
N CYS A 287 25.97 1.66 -4.91
CA CYS A 287 26.64 0.61 -4.11
C CYS A 287 26.28 -0.81 -4.58
N GLY A 288 25.79 -0.96 -5.80
CA GLY A 288 25.43 -2.21 -6.46
C GLY A 288 24.91 -1.95 -7.86
N ASP A 289 24.36 -2.98 -8.50
CA ASP A 289 23.77 -2.90 -9.84
C ASP A 289 22.32 -3.43 -9.87
N ALA A 290 21.78 -3.62 -11.07
CA ALA A 290 20.39 -4.07 -11.22
C ALA A 290 20.17 -5.51 -10.75
N GLU A 291 21.20 -6.34 -10.67
CA GLU A 291 21.12 -7.73 -10.23
C GLU A 291 21.06 -7.83 -8.70
N ASP A 292 21.58 -6.82 -8.01
CA ASP A 292 21.52 -6.71 -6.54
C ASP A 292 20.16 -6.24 -6.01
N MET A 293 19.20 -5.93 -6.90
CA MET A 293 17.90 -5.41 -6.52
C MET A 293 17.04 -6.49 -5.85
N MET A 294 16.70 -6.29 -4.58
CA MET A 294 15.89 -7.20 -3.76
C MET A 294 14.40 -6.93 -3.86
N LEU A 295 13.99 -5.69 -4.11
CA LEU A 295 12.60 -5.26 -4.22
C LEU A 295 12.24 -4.93 -5.66
N ASP A 296 10.96 -5.07 -6.01
CA ASP A 296 10.44 -4.71 -7.32
C ASP A 296 9.05 -4.07 -7.19
N GLY A 297 9.07 -2.73 -7.01
CA GLY A 297 7.87 -1.92 -6.97
C GLY A 297 6.97 -2.16 -5.75
N GLN A 298 7.56 -2.31 -4.57
CA GLN A 298 6.93 -2.69 -3.31
C GLN A 298 5.88 -1.69 -2.79
N HIS A 299 5.07 -2.17 -1.82
CA HIS A 299 4.08 -1.41 -1.04
C HIS A 299 4.11 -1.87 0.42
N ASP A 300 3.51 -1.05 1.30
CA ASP A 300 3.17 -1.40 2.68
C ASP A 300 4.38 -1.80 3.54
N ALA A 301 5.47 -1.05 3.45
CA ALA A 301 6.61 -1.27 4.33
C ALA A 301 6.28 -0.76 5.74
N HIS A 302 6.39 -1.64 6.73
CA HIS A 302 6.14 -1.33 8.14
C HIS A 302 6.89 -2.30 9.06
N TRP A 303 7.05 -1.92 10.33
CA TRP A 303 7.60 -2.84 11.34
C TRP A 303 6.51 -3.80 11.84
N VAL A 304 6.90 -5.04 12.08
CA VAL A 304 6.07 -5.99 12.83
C VAL A 304 5.86 -5.45 14.23
N SER A 305 4.59 -5.30 14.63
CA SER A 305 4.21 -4.70 15.91
C SER A 305 4.75 -5.46 17.11
N PRO A 306 5.02 -4.77 18.23
CA PRO A 306 5.38 -5.41 19.50
C PRO A 306 4.41 -6.53 19.91
N GLY A 307 4.94 -7.61 20.48
CA GLY A 307 4.16 -8.77 20.91
C GLY A 307 3.82 -9.78 19.82
N LEU A 308 4.06 -9.47 18.55
CA LEU A 308 3.85 -10.40 17.44
C LEU A 308 5.15 -11.16 17.09
N PRO A 309 5.06 -12.37 16.53
CA PRO A 309 6.24 -13.10 16.04
C PRO A 309 7.00 -12.30 14.99
N GLY A 310 8.29 -12.04 15.24
CA GLY A 310 9.11 -11.18 14.39
C GLY A 310 9.04 -9.68 14.75
N ALA A 311 8.54 -9.31 15.95
CA ALA A 311 8.47 -7.92 16.40
C ALA A 311 9.78 -7.16 16.14
N GLY A 312 9.66 -5.95 15.55
CA GLY A 312 10.79 -5.12 15.17
C GLY A 312 11.41 -5.43 13.79
N ASN A 313 11.08 -6.58 13.18
CA ASN A 313 11.41 -6.85 11.78
C ASN A 313 10.56 -5.95 10.85
N ILE A 314 11.00 -5.74 9.63
CA ILE A 314 10.26 -4.99 8.62
C ILE A 314 9.55 -5.96 7.68
N MET A 315 8.27 -5.75 7.46
CA MET A 315 7.48 -6.47 6.45
C MET A 315 7.07 -5.55 5.32
N LEU A 316 6.87 -6.13 4.13
CA LEU A 316 6.41 -5.42 2.94
C LEU A 316 5.85 -6.40 1.89
N PHE A 317 5.08 -5.84 0.95
CA PHE A 317 4.60 -6.54 -0.24
C PHE A 317 5.44 -6.09 -1.46
N SER A 318 6.21 -7.00 -2.06
CA SER A 318 6.96 -6.71 -3.30
C SER A 318 6.13 -7.13 -4.52
N ASN A 319 5.65 -6.16 -5.29
CA ASN A 319 4.71 -6.40 -6.40
C ASN A 319 5.31 -7.22 -7.55
N GLY A 320 6.62 -7.13 -7.76
CA GLY A 320 7.30 -7.95 -8.74
C GLY A 320 6.96 -7.61 -10.19
N VAL A 321 6.74 -6.33 -10.49
CA VAL A 321 6.25 -5.88 -11.80
C VAL A 321 7.20 -6.25 -12.95
N LYS A 322 8.51 -6.21 -12.71
CA LYS A 322 9.52 -6.61 -13.70
C LYS A 322 9.71 -8.11 -13.75
N ARG A 323 9.66 -8.80 -12.61
CA ARG A 323 9.86 -10.25 -12.51
C ARG A 323 8.61 -11.07 -12.81
N GLY A 324 7.41 -10.46 -12.84
CA GLY A 324 6.14 -11.10 -13.23
C GLY A 324 5.45 -11.91 -12.13
N TYR A 325 5.85 -11.78 -10.86
CA TYR A 325 5.20 -12.39 -9.68
C TYR A 325 5.48 -11.58 -8.42
N ALA A 326 4.55 -11.61 -7.49
CA ALA A 326 4.66 -10.92 -6.22
C ALA A 326 5.32 -11.78 -5.12
N SER A 327 5.79 -11.12 -4.06
CA SER A 327 6.15 -11.75 -2.79
C SER A 327 5.68 -10.92 -1.60
N ALA A 328 5.46 -11.59 -0.47
CA ALA A 328 5.40 -10.98 0.85
C ALA A 328 6.72 -11.28 1.54
N ASP A 329 7.42 -10.23 1.97
CA ASP A 329 8.80 -10.33 2.44
C ASP A 329 8.93 -9.81 3.87
N GLU A 330 9.79 -10.44 4.66
CA GLU A 330 10.21 -10.00 5.99
C GLU A 330 11.73 -9.87 6.01
N ILE A 331 12.23 -8.75 6.52
CA ILE A 331 13.66 -8.49 6.70
C ILE A 331 13.98 -8.15 8.15
N ILE A 332 15.13 -8.61 8.61
CA ILE A 332 15.68 -8.25 9.92
C ILE A 332 16.68 -7.13 9.68
N PRO A 333 16.37 -5.88 10.04
CA PRO A 333 17.31 -4.79 9.85
C PRO A 333 18.56 -5.02 10.72
N PRO A 334 19.78 -4.81 10.19
CA PRO A 334 21.00 -5.04 10.95
C PRO A 334 21.16 -3.92 11.99
N LEU A 335 21.11 -4.28 13.27
CA LEU A 335 21.29 -3.37 14.39
C LEU A 335 22.57 -3.72 15.17
N ASP A 336 23.27 -2.71 15.69
CA ASP A 336 24.35 -2.89 16.64
C ASP A 336 23.82 -3.18 18.06
N LYS A 337 24.71 -3.39 19.00
CA LYS A 337 24.38 -3.66 20.42
C LYS A 337 23.63 -2.50 21.13
N ASN A 338 23.61 -1.32 20.54
CA ASN A 338 22.94 -0.13 21.06
C ASN A 338 21.59 0.10 20.32
N GLY A 339 21.20 -0.82 19.43
CA GLY A 339 19.99 -0.70 18.63
C GLY A 339 20.09 0.27 17.44
N ARG A 340 21.29 0.71 17.02
CA ARG A 340 21.49 1.58 15.87
C ARG A 340 21.67 0.74 14.61
N TYR A 341 21.17 1.24 13.48
CA TYR A 341 21.40 0.58 12.19
C TYR A 341 22.90 0.53 11.86
N ILE A 342 23.39 -0.68 11.54
CA ILE A 342 24.77 -0.88 11.13
C ILE A 342 24.97 -0.25 9.76
N ARG A 343 25.78 0.80 9.72
CA ARG A 343 26.13 1.45 8.46
C ARG A 343 27.11 0.57 7.66
N PRO A 344 26.92 0.45 6.34
CA PRO A 344 27.87 -0.28 5.51
C PRO A 344 29.22 0.41 5.45
N ALA A 345 30.26 -0.35 5.14
CA ALA A 345 31.55 0.23 4.76
C ALA A 345 31.37 1.09 3.49
N LYS A 346 32.28 2.08 3.32
CA LYS A 346 32.27 2.99 2.17
C LYS A 346 32.16 2.23 0.83
N GLY A 347 31.19 2.62 0.02
CA GLY A 347 30.91 2.01 -1.28
C GLY A 347 30.26 0.62 -1.21
N LYS A 348 29.74 0.24 -0.05
CA LYS A 348 28.98 -1.02 0.13
C LYS A 348 27.49 -0.78 0.39
N ALA A 349 26.67 -1.74 -0.01
CA ALA A 349 25.24 -1.71 0.23
C ALA A 349 24.88 -1.98 1.69
N PHE A 350 23.76 -1.41 2.14
CA PHE A 350 23.12 -1.82 3.40
C PHE A 350 22.70 -3.30 3.35
N GLY A 351 22.93 -4.01 4.45
CA GLY A 351 22.35 -5.35 4.67
C GLY A 351 20.87 -5.29 5.13
N PRO A 352 20.23 -6.44 5.31
CA PRO A 352 20.77 -7.79 5.10
C PRO A 352 20.86 -8.17 3.61
N PRO A 353 21.69 -9.16 3.25
CA PRO A 353 21.84 -9.57 1.83
C PRO A 353 20.66 -10.39 1.30
N LYS A 354 19.69 -10.73 2.13
CA LYS A 354 18.46 -11.46 1.76
C LYS A 354 17.37 -11.28 2.79
N GLN A 355 16.15 -11.62 2.41
CA GLN A 355 14.99 -11.68 3.29
C GLN A 355 15.17 -12.77 4.36
N ALA A 356 14.61 -12.53 5.56
CA ALA A 356 14.51 -13.53 6.63
C ALA A 356 13.40 -14.53 6.32
N TRP A 357 12.31 -14.08 5.75
CA TRP A 357 11.20 -14.88 5.27
C TRP A 357 10.62 -14.26 4.00
N THR A 358 10.15 -15.12 3.09
CA THR A 358 9.42 -14.70 1.89
C THR A 358 8.34 -15.71 1.57
N TYR A 359 7.20 -15.21 1.13
CA TYR A 359 6.14 -16.02 0.54
C TYR A 359 6.01 -15.68 -0.94
N THR A 360 5.97 -16.71 -1.75
CA THR A 360 5.52 -16.69 -3.16
C THR A 360 4.56 -17.84 -3.36
N ALA A 361 3.66 -17.77 -4.34
CA ALA A 361 2.87 -18.96 -4.68
C ALA A 361 3.78 -20.10 -5.20
N PRO A 362 3.40 -21.37 -5.03
CA PRO A 362 4.10 -22.51 -5.64
C PRO A 362 4.28 -22.33 -7.15
N GLU A 363 3.19 -22.01 -7.84
CA GLU A 363 3.25 -21.49 -9.21
C GLU A 363 3.31 -19.96 -9.13
N LYS A 364 4.51 -19.41 -9.30
CA LYS A 364 4.80 -17.98 -9.05
C LYS A 364 3.83 -17.00 -9.71
N LYS A 365 3.38 -17.31 -10.94
CA LYS A 365 2.42 -16.50 -11.72
C LYS A 365 1.03 -16.39 -11.07
N ASP A 366 0.68 -17.31 -10.15
CA ASP A 366 -0.63 -17.34 -9.48
C ASP A 366 -0.71 -16.34 -8.31
N PHE A 367 0.41 -15.69 -7.97
CA PHE A 367 0.48 -14.62 -7.00
C PHE A 367 1.11 -13.39 -7.62
N PHE A 368 0.27 -12.47 -8.09
CA PHE A 368 0.72 -11.25 -8.75
C PHE A 368 -0.26 -10.10 -8.49
N SER A 369 0.29 -8.92 -8.29
CA SER A 369 -0.46 -7.67 -8.18
C SER A 369 0.38 -6.53 -8.79
N THR A 370 -0.16 -5.85 -9.77
CA THR A 370 0.56 -4.81 -10.52
C THR A 370 0.83 -3.55 -9.73
N ALA A 371 0.03 -3.29 -8.69
CA ALA A 371 0.09 -2.10 -7.85
C ALA A 371 -0.62 -2.36 -6.52
N VAL A 372 -0.60 -1.38 -5.62
CA VAL A 372 -1.24 -1.44 -4.30
C VAL A 372 -0.80 -2.69 -3.53
N SER A 373 -1.58 -3.22 -2.60
CA SER A 373 -1.26 -4.43 -1.83
C SER A 373 -0.64 -4.14 -0.47
N GLY A 374 -0.73 -5.14 0.42
CA GLY A 374 -0.16 -5.05 1.75
C GLY A 374 -0.04 -6.41 2.43
N VAL A 375 0.60 -6.40 3.58
CA VAL A 375 0.85 -7.57 4.41
C VAL A 375 0.60 -7.23 5.88
N GLN A 376 0.30 -8.24 6.70
CA GLN A 376 0.17 -8.05 8.15
C GLN A 376 0.58 -9.34 8.86
N ARG A 377 1.50 -9.25 9.82
CA ARG A 377 1.81 -10.35 10.75
C ARG A 377 0.67 -10.53 11.73
N LEU A 378 0.25 -11.78 11.95
CA LEU A 378 -0.82 -12.15 12.85
C LEU A 378 -0.27 -12.82 14.14
N PRO A 379 -1.05 -12.86 15.25
CA PRO A 379 -0.57 -13.32 16.56
C PRO A 379 -0.04 -14.76 16.58
N ASN A 380 -0.56 -15.64 15.73
CA ASN A 380 -0.10 -17.03 15.63
C ASN A 380 1.11 -17.23 14.70
N GLY A 381 1.68 -16.13 14.17
CA GLY A 381 2.81 -16.14 13.24
C GLY A 381 2.39 -16.25 11.77
N ASN A 382 1.11 -16.44 11.46
CA ASN A 382 0.60 -16.37 10.09
C ASN A 382 0.75 -14.95 9.53
N THR A 383 0.63 -14.82 8.23
CA THR A 383 0.64 -13.53 7.53
C THR A 383 -0.63 -13.38 6.72
N LEU A 384 -1.40 -12.32 6.99
CA LEU A 384 -2.45 -11.86 6.08
C LEU A 384 -1.79 -11.12 4.91
N ILE A 385 -2.22 -11.43 3.70
CA ILE A 385 -1.73 -10.83 2.46
C ILE A 385 -2.91 -10.27 1.68
N CYS A 386 -2.83 -8.99 1.34
CA CYS A 386 -3.73 -8.34 0.41
C CYS A 386 -3.04 -8.23 -0.95
N SER A 387 -3.40 -9.09 -1.92
CA SER A 387 -3.05 -8.93 -3.32
C SER A 387 -4.04 -7.95 -3.94
N GLY A 388 -3.69 -6.67 -3.89
CA GLY A 388 -4.66 -5.58 -3.98
C GLY A 388 -5.24 -5.34 -5.36
N SER A 389 -4.46 -5.45 -6.47
CA SER A 389 -5.00 -5.23 -7.82
C SER A 389 -6.16 -6.19 -8.15
N PRO A 390 -6.06 -7.51 -7.89
CA PRO A 390 -7.17 -8.44 -8.09
C PRO A 390 -8.14 -8.52 -6.90
N GLY A 391 -7.97 -7.70 -5.85
CA GLY A 391 -8.86 -7.67 -4.68
C GLY A 391 -8.89 -8.98 -3.90
N ILE A 392 -7.77 -9.72 -3.84
CA ILE A 392 -7.66 -11.03 -3.16
C ILE A 392 -7.01 -10.84 -1.80
N PHE A 393 -7.68 -11.31 -0.75
CA PHE A 393 -7.13 -11.37 0.61
C PHE A 393 -6.91 -12.83 0.98
N PHE A 394 -5.77 -13.15 1.56
CA PHE A 394 -5.52 -14.52 2.03
C PHE A 394 -4.54 -14.55 3.19
N GLU A 395 -4.70 -15.52 4.06
CA GLU A 395 -3.84 -15.77 5.21
C GLU A 395 -3.00 -17.01 4.94
N VAL A 396 -1.68 -16.87 5.09
CA VAL A 396 -0.73 -17.98 4.95
C VAL A 396 -0.07 -18.30 6.27
N THR A 397 0.14 -19.59 6.52
CA THR A 397 0.96 -20.04 7.64
C THR A 397 2.44 -19.74 7.39
N THR A 398 3.28 -19.82 8.43
CA THR A 398 4.75 -19.69 8.30
C THR A 398 5.36 -20.68 7.31
N LYS A 399 4.65 -21.80 7.00
CA LYS A 399 5.05 -22.82 6.02
C LYS A 399 4.45 -22.58 4.62
N GLY A 400 3.75 -21.46 4.39
CA GLY A 400 3.20 -21.08 3.10
C GLY A 400 1.86 -21.74 2.72
N ARG A 401 1.18 -22.48 3.66
CA ARG A 401 -0.16 -23.00 3.39
C ARG A 401 -1.21 -21.92 3.58
N ILE A 402 -2.10 -21.72 2.59
CA ILE A 402 -3.23 -20.82 2.70
C ILE A 402 -4.29 -21.46 3.61
N VAL A 403 -4.74 -20.73 4.63
CA VAL A 403 -5.74 -21.16 5.61
C VAL A 403 -7.02 -20.34 5.59
N TRP A 404 -6.97 -19.16 4.94
CA TRP A 404 -8.13 -18.34 4.67
C TRP A 404 -7.94 -17.63 3.32
N LYS A 405 -9.01 -17.52 2.51
CA LYS A 405 -8.96 -16.80 1.23
C LYS A 405 -10.32 -16.22 0.90
N TYR A 406 -10.31 -14.93 0.59
CA TYR A 406 -11.47 -14.15 0.20
C TYR A 406 -11.14 -13.28 -1.03
N ILE A 407 -12.09 -13.16 -1.96
CA ILE A 407 -11.99 -12.25 -3.11
C ILE A 407 -13.10 -11.23 -3.00
N SER A 408 -12.73 -9.94 -2.91
CA SER A 408 -13.70 -8.85 -2.76
C SER A 408 -14.66 -8.81 -3.94
N PRO A 409 -15.99 -8.83 -3.70
CA PRO A 409 -16.98 -8.65 -4.74
C PRO A 409 -17.24 -7.18 -5.10
N VAL A 410 -16.60 -6.23 -4.38
CA VAL A 410 -16.89 -4.79 -4.55
C VAL A 410 -16.10 -4.22 -5.70
N ALA A 411 -16.78 -3.88 -6.79
CA ALA A 411 -16.19 -3.19 -7.92
C ALA A 411 -15.90 -1.71 -7.60
N LYS A 412 -15.00 -1.12 -8.39
CA LYS A 412 -14.78 0.33 -8.37
C LYS A 412 -16.09 1.07 -8.64
N GLY A 413 -16.50 1.95 -7.71
CA GLY A 413 -17.76 2.68 -7.79
C GLY A 413 -18.85 2.12 -6.87
N GLY A 414 -18.69 0.89 -6.34
CA GLY A 414 -19.56 0.32 -5.32
C GLY A 414 -20.58 -0.70 -5.80
N ASP A 415 -20.55 -1.07 -7.08
CA ASP A 415 -21.33 -2.20 -7.60
C ASP A 415 -20.79 -3.53 -7.02
N ILE A 416 -21.69 -4.53 -6.90
CA ILE A 416 -21.35 -5.85 -6.39
C ILE A 416 -21.25 -6.83 -7.57
N ILE A 417 -20.10 -7.41 -7.76
CA ILE A 417 -19.82 -8.39 -8.82
C ILE A 417 -20.53 -9.69 -8.47
N ALA A 418 -21.35 -10.23 -9.40
CA ALA A 418 -22.04 -11.50 -9.20
C ALA A 418 -21.04 -12.64 -8.93
N MET A 419 -21.49 -13.66 -8.18
CA MET A 419 -20.62 -14.75 -7.67
C MET A 419 -19.79 -15.44 -8.77
N GLU A 420 -20.34 -15.63 -9.96
CA GLU A 420 -19.72 -16.34 -11.09
C GLU A 420 -19.05 -15.40 -12.09
N THR A 421 -19.04 -14.08 -11.81
CA THR A 421 -18.46 -13.07 -12.71
C THR A 421 -17.02 -12.79 -12.38
N ASP A 422 -16.11 -12.90 -13.37
CA ASP A 422 -14.71 -12.53 -13.22
C ASP A 422 -14.59 -11.02 -12.94
N PRO A 423 -13.95 -10.62 -11.83
CA PRO A 423 -13.81 -9.22 -11.47
C PRO A 423 -12.90 -8.40 -12.41
N LEU A 424 -12.08 -9.02 -13.23
CA LEU A 424 -11.17 -8.36 -14.19
C LEU A 424 -10.38 -7.18 -13.58
N GLU A 425 -9.92 -7.32 -12.32
CA GLU A 425 -9.20 -6.30 -11.53
C GLU A 425 -10.00 -4.99 -11.33
N THR A 426 -11.33 -5.02 -11.40
CA THR A 426 -12.16 -3.86 -11.07
C THR A 426 -12.43 -3.73 -9.57
N ASN A 427 -12.18 -4.78 -8.80
CA ASN A 427 -12.33 -4.91 -7.35
C ASN A 427 -11.03 -4.57 -6.58
N THR A 428 -10.22 -3.69 -7.13
CA THR A 428 -8.93 -3.27 -6.53
C THR A 428 -9.12 -2.71 -5.12
N VAL A 429 -8.28 -3.17 -4.19
CA VAL A 429 -8.18 -2.71 -2.80
C VAL A 429 -6.74 -2.31 -2.50
N PHE A 430 -6.53 -1.19 -1.80
CA PHE A 430 -5.18 -0.74 -1.44
C PHE A 430 -4.54 -1.66 -0.41
N ARG A 431 -5.25 -1.89 0.71
CA ARG A 431 -4.80 -2.69 1.85
C ARG A 431 -6.01 -3.35 2.52
N CYS A 432 -5.81 -4.53 3.10
CA CYS A 432 -6.77 -5.20 3.97
C CYS A 432 -6.09 -5.47 5.31
N THR A 433 -6.73 -5.12 6.42
CA THR A 433 -6.20 -5.29 7.77
C THR A 433 -7.11 -6.19 8.59
N ARG A 434 -6.55 -7.21 9.25
CA ARG A 434 -7.25 -8.04 10.21
C ARG A 434 -7.32 -7.33 11.55
N ILE A 435 -8.54 -7.02 12.02
CA ILE A 435 -8.83 -6.48 13.34
C ILE A 435 -9.20 -7.65 14.26
N LEU A 436 -8.48 -7.83 15.36
CA LEU A 436 -8.74 -8.91 16.32
C LEU A 436 -10.06 -8.66 17.09
N PRO A 437 -10.75 -9.71 17.56
CA PRO A 437 -12.04 -9.54 18.24
C PRO A 437 -11.98 -8.72 19.53
N ASP A 438 -10.82 -8.72 20.20
CA ASP A 438 -10.56 -8.00 21.45
C ASP A 438 -9.97 -6.59 21.24
N TYR A 439 -9.86 -6.15 19.98
CA TYR A 439 -9.34 -4.81 19.66
C TYR A 439 -10.19 -3.70 20.31
N ALA A 440 -9.54 -2.76 20.97
CA ALA A 440 -10.22 -1.71 21.77
C ALA A 440 -11.24 -0.91 20.94
N GLY A 441 -10.96 -0.63 19.67
CA GLY A 441 -11.85 0.11 18.77
C GLY A 441 -13.17 -0.60 18.45
N LEU A 442 -13.27 -1.92 18.70
CA LEU A 442 -14.50 -2.70 18.54
C LEU A 442 -15.32 -2.83 19.83
N LYS A 443 -14.79 -2.37 20.96
CA LYS A 443 -15.45 -2.52 22.26
C LYS A 443 -16.80 -1.80 22.28
N ASN A 444 -17.85 -2.53 22.75
CA ASN A 444 -19.23 -2.04 22.84
C ASN A 444 -19.88 -1.69 21.49
N ARG A 445 -19.37 -2.27 20.38
CA ARG A 445 -19.98 -2.14 19.05
C ARG A 445 -20.88 -3.34 18.76
N ASP A 446 -21.95 -3.10 18.01
CA ASP A 446 -22.71 -4.19 17.43
C ASP A 446 -21.93 -4.77 16.26
N LEU A 447 -21.53 -6.02 16.38
CA LEU A 447 -20.75 -6.76 15.38
C LEU A 447 -21.56 -7.92 14.79
N THR A 448 -22.89 -7.86 14.91
CA THR A 448 -23.80 -8.86 14.32
C THR A 448 -23.67 -8.81 12.80
N PRO A 449 -23.34 -9.94 12.14
CA PRO A 449 -23.24 -9.96 10.69
C PRO A 449 -24.59 -9.66 10.01
N MET A 450 -24.58 -8.77 9.03
CA MET A 450 -25.76 -8.38 8.25
C MET A 450 -26.06 -9.36 7.09
N GLY A 451 -25.09 -10.19 6.70
CA GLY A 451 -25.14 -11.10 5.55
C GLY A 451 -23.99 -10.86 4.57
N THR A 452 -23.93 -11.63 3.50
CA THR A 452 -22.96 -11.43 2.42
C THR A 452 -23.25 -10.14 1.64
N PHE A 453 -22.31 -9.65 0.87
CA PHE A 453 -22.54 -8.48 0.00
C PHE A 453 -23.71 -8.66 -0.96
N HIS A 454 -23.92 -9.89 -1.47
CA HIS A 454 -25.00 -10.21 -2.39
C HIS A 454 -26.39 -10.20 -1.71
N GLU A 455 -26.45 -10.57 -0.42
CA GLU A 455 -27.66 -10.51 0.39
C GLU A 455 -27.99 -9.08 0.83
N VAL A 456 -26.96 -8.28 1.19
CA VAL A 456 -27.13 -6.91 1.68
C VAL A 456 -27.40 -5.91 0.55
N TYR A 457 -26.80 -6.12 -0.63
CA TYR A 457 -26.90 -5.21 -1.78
C TYR A 457 -27.44 -5.89 -3.06
N PRO A 458 -28.59 -6.57 -3.04
CA PRO A 458 -29.10 -7.31 -4.20
C PRO A 458 -29.32 -6.42 -5.43
N ASP A 459 -29.69 -5.15 -5.23
CA ASP A 459 -29.97 -4.19 -6.31
C ASP A 459 -28.69 -3.61 -6.95
N LYS A 460 -27.50 -3.86 -6.35
CA LYS A 460 -26.21 -3.41 -6.88
C LYS A 460 -25.45 -4.51 -7.63
N ILE A 461 -26.04 -5.70 -7.79
CA ILE A 461 -25.35 -6.84 -8.41
C ILE A 461 -25.22 -6.63 -9.92
N ILE A 462 -23.95 -6.75 -10.39
CA ILE A 462 -23.62 -6.68 -11.82
C ILE A 462 -23.08 -8.04 -12.30
N THR A 463 -23.55 -8.46 -13.48
CA THR A 463 -23.15 -9.70 -14.16
C THR A 463 -22.17 -9.47 -15.32
N LYS A 464 -21.79 -8.22 -15.57
CA LYS A 464 -20.81 -7.85 -16.59
C LYS A 464 -19.87 -6.80 -16.04
N VAL A 465 -18.58 -7.08 -16.16
CA VAL A 465 -17.51 -6.19 -15.74
C VAL A 465 -16.74 -5.76 -16.98
N VAL A 466 -16.42 -4.48 -17.10
CA VAL A 466 -15.56 -3.97 -18.17
C VAL A 466 -14.16 -3.78 -17.61
N ALA A 467 -13.20 -4.55 -18.12
CA ALA A 467 -11.80 -4.42 -17.72
C ALA A 467 -11.32 -2.97 -17.84
N ASN A 468 -10.65 -2.47 -16.82
CA ASN A 468 -9.97 -1.18 -16.90
C ASN A 468 -8.90 -1.27 -18.01
N LYS A 469 -9.15 -0.63 -19.16
CA LYS A 469 -8.12 -0.46 -20.19
C LYS A 469 -7.05 0.51 -19.64
N GLY A 470 -6.20 0.02 -18.75
CA GLY A 470 -4.97 0.70 -18.35
C GLY A 470 -4.17 0.98 -19.63
N GLY A 471 -3.82 2.25 -19.85
CA GLY A 471 -3.31 2.77 -21.10
C GLY A 471 -2.10 2.04 -21.69
N LYS A 472 -2.34 1.07 -22.55
CA LYS A 472 -1.38 0.67 -23.57
C LYS A 472 -1.52 1.62 -24.76
N LYS A 473 -0.96 2.83 -24.66
CA LYS A 473 -0.55 3.60 -25.83
C LYS A 473 0.90 3.24 -26.16
N GLY A 474 1.06 2.13 -26.86
CA GLY A 474 2.29 1.69 -27.51
C GLY A 474 1.97 1.23 -28.92
N GLY A 475 1.45 2.15 -29.75
CA GLY A 475 1.19 1.86 -31.16
C GLY A 475 2.50 1.68 -31.94
N LYS A 476 2.80 0.46 -32.34
CA LYS A 476 3.69 0.21 -33.47
C LYS A 476 3.06 0.82 -34.71
N LYS A 477 3.47 2.01 -35.13
CA LYS A 477 3.31 2.45 -36.54
C LYS A 477 4.22 1.59 -37.41
N GLY A 478 3.63 0.64 -38.10
CA GLY A 478 4.27 -0.10 -39.16
C GLY A 478 4.80 0.86 -40.22
N ARG A 479 6.10 0.80 -40.46
CA ARG A 479 6.76 1.46 -41.58
C ARG A 479 6.48 0.63 -42.81
N ASN A 480 5.50 1.03 -43.61
CA ASN A 480 5.31 0.53 -44.95
C ASN A 480 6.46 1.08 -45.83
N LYS A 481 7.39 0.22 -46.21
CA LYS A 481 8.32 0.46 -47.33
C LYS A 481 7.57 0.11 -48.62
N GLY A 482 7.03 1.09 -49.28
CA GLY A 482 6.64 1.01 -50.67
C GLY A 482 7.76 1.59 -51.53
N GLY A 483 8.45 0.74 -52.25
CA GLY A 483 9.36 1.19 -53.32
C GLY A 483 8.61 1.47 -54.58
N LYS A 484 9.23 2.27 -55.39
CA LYS A 484 9.29 2.34 -56.86
C LYS A 484 9.18 3.78 -57.34
N LYS A 485 10.09 4.27 -57.89
CA LYS A 485 10.82 4.47 -59.14
C LYS A 485 11.77 5.61 -58.98
#